data_81f28463fb0df6f4894ca9c9b0bec1cd
#
_entry.id   81f28463fb0df6f4894ca9c9b0bec1cd
#
_cell.length_a   1.000
_cell.length_b   1.000
_cell.length_c   1.000
_cell.angle_alpha   90.00
_cell.angle_beta   90.00
_cell.angle_gamma   90.00
#
_symmetry.space_group_name_H-M   'P 1'
#
loop_
_entity.id
_entity.type
_entity.pdbx_description
1 polymer ?
#
loop_
_entity_poly.entity_id
_entity_poly.type
_entity_poly.pdbx_seq_one_letter_code
_entity_poly.pdbx_strand_id
1 'polypeptide(L)'
;MFIVNNRKFFFIFSAVLVLASFFSIWKYGFNLGIDFKGGSVLEVSYTEVRPQKEVIATELDKMGLGNFILTASGDLNYILKTRELSPAEKVVVMSAFQNTPSESEGVANIAKEERFSSLGPVVGEQLKNKAMIAIIIVIICILLFITFAFRK
;
A
#
# COMPACT_ATOMS: atom_id res chain seq x y z
N MET A 1 -39.84 -19.13 6.47
CA MET A 1 -38.41 -19.12 6.87
C MET A 1 -37.58 -19.91 5.84
N PHE A 2 -37.27 -19.28 4.69
CA PHE A 2 -36.58 -19.94 3.56
C PHE A 2 -35.13 -20.35 3.90
N ILE A 3 -34.42 -19.50 4.66
CA ILE A 3 -33.00 -19.70 5.01
C ILE A 3 -32.81 -20.92 5.94
N VAL A 4 -33.69 -21.09 6.94
CA VAL A 4 -33.56 -22.18 7.91
C VAL A 4 -33.83 -23.54 7.27
N ASN A 5 -34.72 -23.57 6.29
CA ASN A 5 -35.08 -24.82 5.58
C ASN A 5 -33.99 -25.29 4.61
N ASN A 6 -33.19 -24.30 4.07
CA ASN A 6 -32.11 -24.56 3.10
C ASN A 6 -30.71 -24.38 3.71
N ARG A 7 -30.58 -24.59 5.04
CA ARG A 7 -29.32 -24.37 5.76
C ARG A 7 -28.11 -25.07 5.12
N LYS A 8 -28.27 -26.29 4.61
CA LYS A 8 -27.19 -27.06 3.96
C LYS A 8 -26.66 -26.34 2.71
N PHE A 9 -27.55 -25.76 1.90
CA PHE A 9 -27.15 -25.00 0.72
C PHE A 9 -26.33 -23.76 1.09
N PHE A 10 -26.75 -23.01 2.10
CA PHE A 10 -26.02 -21.84 2.56
C PHE A 10 -24.67 -22.19 3.19
N PHE A 11 -24.57 -23.32 3.91
CA PHE A 11 -23.31 -23.81 4.44
C PHE A 11 -22.33 -24.20 3.32
N ILE A 12 -22.79 -24.92 2.29
CA ILE A 12 -21.96 -25.31 1.15
C ILE A 12 -21.49 -24.05 0.40
N PHE A 13 -22.39 -23.11 0.13
CA PHE A 13 -22.06 -21.85 -0.52
C PHE A 13 -21.00 -21.05 0.26
N SER A 14 -21.19 -20.92 1.57
CA SER A 14 -20.21 -20.25 2.45
C SER A 14 -18.86 -20.98 2.45
N ALA A 15 -18.86 -22.30 2.52
CA ALA A 15 -17.64 -23.09 2.48
C ALA A 15 -16.88 -22.90 1.16
N VAL A 16 -17.59 -22.87 0.03
CA VAL A 16 -16.98 -22.60 -1.30
C VAL A 16 -16.36 -21.21 -1.34
N LEU A 17 -17.04 -20.18 -0.82
CA LEU A 17 -16.50 -18.82 -0.77
C LEU A 17 -15.23 -18.73 0.09
N VAL A 18 -15.21 -19.40 1.24
CA VAL A 18 -14.04 -19.45 2.12
C VAL A 18 -12.87 -20.15 1.43
N LEU A 19 -13.10 -21.29 0.80
CA LEU A 19 -12.06 -22.01 0.04
C LEU A 19 -11.55 -21.19 -1.14
N ALA A 20 -12.42 -20.53 -1.88
CA ALA A 20 -12.04 -19.63 -2.98
C ALA A 20 -11.19 -18.46 -2.47
N SER A 21 -11.51 -17.89 -1.29
CA SER A 21 -10.72 -16.84 -0.64
C SER A 21 -9.32 -17.34 -0.27
N PHE A 22 -9.19 -18.50 0.35
CA PHE A 22 -7.89 -19.10 0.66
C PHE A 22 -7.07 -19.38 -0.60
N PHE A 23 -7.70 -19.91 -1.64
CA PHE A 23 -7.05 -20.17 -2.92
C PHE A 23 -6.56 -18.87 -3.57
N SER A 24 -7.36 -17.81 -3.52
CA SER A 24 -6.99 -16.48 -4.03
C SER A 24 -5.79 -15.92 -3.28
N ILE A 25 -5.78 -16.01 -1.95
CA ILE A 25 -4.66 -15.56 -1.11
C ILE A 25 -3.39 -16.36 -1.43
N TRP A 26 -3.50 -17.65 -1.60
CA TRP A 26 -2.37 -18.51 -1.93
C TRP A 26 -1.79 -18.22 -3.32
N LYS A 27 -2.64 -17.96 -4.32
CA LYS A 27 -2.23 -17.69 -5.71
C LYS A 27 -1.68 -16.28 -5.92
N TYR A 28 -2.32 -15.28 -5.32
CA TYR A 28 -1.98 -13.87 -5.54
C TYR A 28 -1.14 -13.26 -4.42
N GLY A 29 -1.07 -13.93 -3.26
CA GLY A 29 -0.39 -13.41 -2.08
C GLY A 29 -1.09 -12.19 -1.47
N PHE A 30 -0.51 -11.68 -0.40
CA PHE A 30 -0.93 -10.41 0.21
C PHE A 30 -0.06 -9.26 -0.29
N ASN A 31 -0.69 -8.24 -0.86
CA ASN A 31 -0.03 -6.97 -1.17
C ASN A 31 -0.01 -6.10 0.09
N LEU A 32 0.96 -6.38 0.96
CA LEU A 32 1.16 -5.61 2.19
C LEU A 32 1.73 -4.22 1.87
N GLY A 33 1.26 -3.21 2.61
CA GLY A 33 1.80 -1.86 2.55
C GLY A 33 3.25 -1.77 3.03
N ILE A 34 3.86 -0.61 2.84
CA ILE A 34 5.25 -0.34 3.26
C ILE A 34 5.44 -0.50 4.77
N ASP A 35 4.38 -0.32 5.57
CA ASP A 35 4.41 -0.51 7.02
C ASP A 35 4.81 -1.93 7.43
N PHE A 36 4.56 -2.92 6.55
CA PHE A 36 4.83 -4.33 6.80
C PHE A 36 5.97 -4.91 5.98
N LYS A 37 6.26 -4.32 4.80
CA LYS A 37 7.35 -4.76 3.92
C LYS A 37 8.62 -3.93 4.09
N GLY A 38 8.50 -2.73 4.65
CA GLY A 38 9.49 -1.68 4.54
C GLY A 38 9.43 -1.01 3.18
N GLY A 39 10.09 0.11 3.05
CA GLY A 39 10.14 0.90 1.83
C GLY A 39 9.89 2.38 2.10
N SER A 40 9.87 3.18 1.03
CA SER A 40 9.61 4.61 1.08
C SER A 40 8.40 4.98 0.28
N VAL A 41 7.62 5.91 0.82
CA VAL A 41 6.53 6.61 0.12
C VAL A 41 6.90 8.08 0.06
N LEU A 42 6.96 8.61 -1.15
CA LEU A 42 7.16 10.03 -1.42
C LEU A 42 5.92 10.56 -2.14
N GLU A 43 5.28 11.55 -1.57
CA GLU A 43 4.18 12.29 -2.19
C GLU A 43 4.70 13.64 -2.66
N VAL A 44 4.52 13.90 -3.96
CA VAL A 44 4.97 15.11 -4.63
C VAL A 44 3.78 15.80 -5.24
N SER A 45 3.63 17.10 -4.97
CA SER A 45 2.62 17.97 -5.55
C SER A 45 3.25 18.93 -6.54
N TYR A 46 2.54 19.19 -7.64
CA TYR A 46 2.89 20.21 -8.63
C TYR A 46 2.03 21.46 -8.45
N THR A 47 2.59 22.61 -8.75
CA THR A 47 1.88 23.88 -8.55
C THR A 47 0.80 24.14 -9.60
N GLU A 48 0.99 23.68 -10.85
CA GLU A 48 0.07 24.00 -11.94
C GLU A 48 -0.39 22.79 -12.75
N VAL A 49 0.53 22.06 -13.35
CA VAL A 49 0.23 20.91 -14.22
C VAL A 49 1.08 19.72 -13.84
N ARG A 50 0.44 18.59 -13.65
CA ARG A 50 1.13 17.34 -13.42
C ARG A 50 1.75 16.83 -14.72
N PRO A 51 3.09 16.59 -14.80
CA PRO A 51 3.71 15.96 -15.95
C PRO A 51 3.14 14.58 -16.25
N GLN A 52 3.29 14.09 -17.47
CA GLN A 52 2.86 12.73 -17.82
C GLN A 52 3.63 11.69 -17.00
N LYS A 53 2.90 10.66 -16.57
CA LYS A 53 3.47 9.59 -15.72
C LYS A 53 4.65 8.89 -16.37
N GLU A 54 4.59 8.67 -17.69
CA GLU A 54 5.58 7.98 -18.49
C GLU A 54 6.93 8.70 -18.50
N VAL A 55 6.90 10.03 -18.51
CA VAL A 55 8.12 10.86 -18.50
C VAL A 55 8.83 10.72 -17.15
N ILE A 56 8.10 10.86 -16.06
CA ILE A 56 8.65 10.68 -14.70
C ILE A 56 9.13 9.24 -14.49
N ALA A 57 8.37 8.25 -14.94
CA ALA A 57 8.74 6.85 -14.81
C ALA A 57 10.06 6.55 -15.54
N THR A 58 10.27 7.12 -16.73
CA THR A 58 11.51 6.96 -17.49
C THR A 58 12.72 7.57 -16.75
N GLU A 59 12.56 8.72 -16.11
CA GLU A 59 13.64 9.33 -15.33
C GLU A 59 13.94 8.52 -14.06
N LEU A 60 12.91 8.00 -13.39
CA LEU A 60 13.09 7.16 -12.20
C LEU A 60 13.75 5.81 -12.55
N ASP A 61 13.43 5.21 -13.70
CA ASP A 61 14.04 3.97 -14.19
C ASP A 61 15.56 4.14 -14.42
N LYS A 62 15.99 5.28 -14.97
CA LYS A 62 17.42 5.59 -15.17
C LYS A 62 18.20 5.65 -13.86
N MET A 63 17.53 5.93 -12.73
CA MET A 63 18.16 6.01 -11.42
C MET A 63 18.40 4.65 -10.75
N GLY A 64 17.93 3.55 -11.34
CA GLY A 64 18.15 2.21 -10.81
C GLY A 64 17.45 1.94 -9.48
N LEU A 65 16.30 2.54 -9.25
CA LEU A 65 15.50 2.36 -8.03
C LEU A 65 14.95 0.93 -7.88
N GLY A 66 15.06 0.10 -8.92
CA GLY A 66 14.43 -1.21 -8.98
C GLY A 66 12.92 -1.10 -9.19
N ASN A 67 12.18 -2.00 -8.57
CA ASN A 67 10.72 -1.96 -8.67
C ASN A 67 10.15 -0.77 -7.88
N PHE A 68 9.45 0.10 -8.57
CA PHE A 68 8.71 1.20 -7.96
C PHE A 68 7.27 1.24 -8.50
N ILE A 69 6.39 1.87 -7.75
CA ILE A 69 4.99 2.11 -8.14
C ILE A 69 4.76 3.61 -8.10
N LEU A 70 4.52 4.20 -9.27
CA LEU A 70 4.14 5.60 -9.40
C LEU A 70 2.62 5.67 -9.64
N THR A 71 1.90 6.32 -8.73
CA THR A 71 0.44 6.46 -8.79
C THR A 71 0.06 7.92 -8.78
N ALA A 72 -0.83 8.31 -9.68
CA ALA A 72 -1.44 9.62 -9.67
C ALA A 72 -2.43 9.73 -8.48
N SER A 73 -2.39 10.85 -7.77
CA SER A 73 -3.28 11.16 -6.65
C SER A 73 -3.87 12.55 -6.86
N GLY A 74 -5.18 12.63 -7.07
CA GLY A 74 -5.81 13.90 -7.48
C GLY A 74 -5.29 14.43 -8.82
N ASP A 75 -5.39 15.73 -9.02
CA ASP A 75 -5.05 16.37 -10.30
C ASP A 75 -3.58 16.75 -10.40
N LEU A 76 -2.94 17.06 -9.29
CA LEU A 76 -1.59 17.65 -9.25
C LEU A 76 -0.54 16.77 -8.58
N ASN A 77 -0.92 15.66 -7.92
CA ASN A 77 -0.02 14.91 -7.08
C ASN A 77 0.40 13.58 -7.72
N TYR A 78 1.62 13.15 -7.36
CA TYR A 78 2.11 11.78 -7.54
C TYR A 78 2.50 11.17 -6.21
N ILE A 79 2.18 9.88 -6.05
CA ILE A 79 2.66 9.05 -4.95
C ILE A 79 3.63 8.02 -5.53
N LEU A 80 4.89 8.13 -5.16
CA LEU A 80 5.94 7.16 -5.46
C LEU A 80 6.11 6.22 -4.28
N LYS A 81 5.99 4.91 -4.55
CA LYS A 81 6.32 3.84 -3.61
C LYS A 81 7.52 3.06 -4.15
N THR A 82 8.56 2.94 -3.35
CA THR A 82 9.80 2.26 -3.76
C THR A 82 10.46 1.59 -2.55
N ARG A 83 11.62 0.94 -2.77
CA ARG A 83 12.45 0.44 -1.66
C ARG A 83 12.82 1.55 -0.68
N GLU A 84 13.38 1.19 0.44
CA GLU A 84 13.93 2.17 1.37
C GLU A 84 14.93 3.09 0.67
N LEU A 85 14.68 4.40 0.78
CA LEU A 85 15.54 5.44 0.24
C LEU A 85 16.38 6.03 1.37
N SER A 86 17.67 6.15 1.14
CA SER A 86 18.53 6.96 1.99
C SER A 86 18.23 8.45 1.81
N PRO A 87 18.61 9.31 2.78
CA PRO A 87 18.44 10.77 2.64
C PRO A 87 19.07 11.34 1.38
N ALA A 88 20.21 10.81 0.94
CA ALA A 88 20.89 11.22 -0.28
C ALA A 88 20.10 10.80 -1.54
N GLU A 89 19.63 9.57 -1.59
CA GLU A 89 18.81 9.06 -2.71
C GLU A 89 17.48 9.81 -2.82
N LYS A 90 16.87 10.19 -1.69
CA LYS A 90 15.66 11.03 -1.68
C LYS A 90 15.86 12.33 -2.45
N VAL A 91 16.99 13.04 -2.23
CA VAL A 91 17.30 14.29 -2.93
C VAL A 91 17.41 14.06 -4.43
N VAL A 92 18.07 12.98 -4.84
CA VAL A 92 18.21 12.61 -6.25
C VAL A 92 16.85 12.29 -6.87
N VAL A 93 16.02 11.51 -6.18
CA VAL A 93 14.64 11.20 -6.63
C VAL A 93 13.80 12.47 -6.73
N MET A 94 13.90 13.38 -5.76
CA MET A 94 13.16 14.65 -5.82
C MET A 94 13.62 15.53 -7.00
N SER A 95 14.90 15.51 -7.35
CA SER A 95 15.40 16.24 -8.53
C SER A 95 14.82 15.70 -9.84
N ALA A 96 14.49 14.40 -9.93
CA ALA A 96 13.83 13.85 -11.10
C ALA A 96 12.43 14.45 -11.30
N PHE A 97 11.67 14.62 -10.21
CA PHE A 97 10.36 15.27 -10.28
C PHE A 97 10.47 16.76 -10.64
N GLN A 98 11.52 17.44 -10.19
CA GLN A 98 11.75 18.87 -10.46
C GLN A 98 12.26 19.16 -11.88
N ASN A 99 13.10 18.26 -12.43
CA ASN A 99 13.69 18.42 -13.75
C ASN A 99 12.80 17.90 -14.90
N THR A 100 11.63 17.34 -14.59
CA THR A 100 10.73 16.83 -15.61
C THR A 100 10.06 18.00 -16.35
N PRO A 101 10.21 18.11 -17.68
CA PRO A 101 9.57 19.17 -18.45
C PRO A 101 8.04 19.06 -18.32
N SER A 102 7.39 20.14 -17.93
CA SER A 102 5.94 20.26 -18.08
C SER A 102 5.62 20.78 -19.47
N GLU A 103 4.51 20.33 -20.04
CA GLU A 103 4.06 20.79 -21.38
C GLU A 103 3.68 22.29 -21.43
N SER A 104 3.73 22.98 -20.31
CA SER A 104 3.45 24.41 -20.21
C SER A 104 4.72 25.21 -20.47
N GLU A 105 4.91 25.68 -21.69
CA GLU A 105 5.96 26.64 -22.01
C GLU A 105 5.78 27.92 -21.19
N GLY A 106 6.74 28.20 -20.30
CA GLY A 106 6.89 29.53 -19.65
C GLY A 106 6.47 29.63 -18.18
N VAL A 107 5.95 28.60 -17.54
CA VAL A 107 5.64 28.64 -16.12
C VAL A 107 6.52 27.66 -15.35
N ALA A 108 7.16 28.15 -14.28
CA ALA A 108 7.96 27.31 -13.38
C ALA A 108 7.02 26.35 -12.61
N ASN A 109 6.79 25.18 -13.18
CA ASN A 109 6.03 24.13 -12.51
C ASN A 109 6.90 23.47 -11.45
N ILE A 110 6.73 23.90 -10.19
CA ILE A 110 7.59 23.48 -9.09
C ILE A 110 7.01 22.22 -8.47
N ALA A 111 7.77 21.14 -8.51
CA ALA A 111 7.48 19.94 -7.74
C ALA A 111 7.85 20.16 -6.27
N LYS A 112 6.87 20.05 -5.38
CA LYS A 112 7.04 20.20 -3.94
C LYS A 112 6.79 18.86 -3.25
N GLU A 113 7.68 18.51 -2.32
CA GLU A 113 7.44 17.39 -1.42
C GLU A 113 6.30 17.72 -0.44
N GLU A 114 5.24 16.93 -0.44
CA GLU A 114 4.15 17.05 0.55
C GLU A 114 4.37 16.10 1.72
N ARG A 115 4.79 14.87 1.41
CA ARG A 115 4.97 13.84 2.42
C ARG A 115 6.12 12.91 2.03
N PHE A 116 6.97 12.61 2.98
CA PHE A 116 7.94 11.54 2.88
C PHE A 116 7.85 10.63 4.10
N SER A 117 7.73 9.34 3.87
CA SER A 117 7.77 8.32 4.90
C SER A 117 8.68 7.20 4.42
N SER A 118 9.65 6.83 5.23
CA SER A 118 10.57 5.72 4.95
C SER A 118 10.65 4.81 6.15
N LEU A 119 10.46 3.52 5.91
CA LEU A 119 10.52 2.47 6.92
C LEU A 119 11.50 1.40 6.49
N GLY A 120 12.51 1.15 7.32
CA GLY A 120 13.46 0.08 7.10
C GLY A 120 12.76 -1.30 7.13
N PRO A 121 13.28 -2.29 6.37
CA PRO A 121 12.68 -3.61 6.28
C PRO A 121 12.62 -4.33 7.64
N VAL A 122 13.57 -4.09 8.52
CA VAL A 122 13.60 -4.67 9.88
C VAL A 122 12.41 -4.18 10.72
N VAL A 123 12.09 -2.89 10.61
CA VAL A 123 10.94 -2.29 11.33
C VAL A 123 9.62 -2.85 10.77
N GLY A 124 9.51 -2.96 9.45
CA GLY A 124 8.34 -3.54 8.78
C GLY A 124 8.09 -4.98 9.21
N GLU A 125 9.13 -5.80 9.29
CA GLU A 125 9.01 -7.20 9.74
C GLU A 125 8.60 -7.32 11.21
N GLN A 126 9.19 -6.51 12.09
CA GLN A 126 8.78 -6.47 13.50
C GLN A 126 7.33 -6.04 13.67
N LEU A 127 6.89 -5.05 12.90
CA LEU A 127 5.52 -4.56 12.95
C LEU A 127 4.52 -5.62 12.48
N LYS A 128 4.86 -6.33 11.38
CA LYS A 128 4.08 -7.47 10.88
C LYS A 128 3.91 -8.56 11.93
N ASN A 129 4.99 -8.97 12.59
CA ASN A 129 4.95 -10.03 13.58
C ASN A 129 4.13 -9.61 14.81
N LYS A 130 4.32 -8.39 15.31
CA LYS A 130 3.52 -7.85 16.42
C LYS A 130 2.03 -7.72 16.06
N ALA A 131 1.71 -7.25 14.85
CA ALA A 131 0.34 -7.14 14.37
C ALA A 131 -0.34 -8.52 14.29
N MET A 132 0.35 -9.54 13.78
CA MET A 132 -0.18 -10.89 13.71
C MET A 132 -0.51 -11.46 15.09
N ILE A 133 0.40 -11.31 16.05
CA ILE A 133 0.17 -11.74 17.45
C ILE A 133 -1.02 -10.98 18.05
N ALA A 134 -1.10 -9.66 17.84
CA ALA A 134 -2.20 -8.84 18.36
C ALA A 134 -3.56 -9.30 17.81
N ILE A 135 -3.66 -9.60 16.51
CA ILE A 135 -4.89 -10.10 15.88
C ILE A 135 -5.32 -11.42 16.53
N ILE A 136 -4.39 -12.36 16.72
CA ILE A 136 -4.69 -13.66 17.34
C ILE A 136 -5.20 -13.46 18.78
N ILE A 137 -4.54 -12.61 19.56
CA ILE A 137 -4.96 -12.31 20.95
C ILE A 137 -6.36 -11.71 20.97
N VAL A 138 -6.65 -10.74 20.11
CA VAL A 138 -7.98 -10.10 20.03
C VAL A 138 -9.05 -11.12 19.68
N ILE A 139 -8.82 -12.02 18.71
CA ILE A 139 -9.77 -13.08 18.35
C ILE A 139 -10.03 -13.98 19.53
N ILE A 140 -8.98 -14.43 20.23
CA ILE A 140 -9.14 -15.29 21.42
C ILE A 140 -9.92 -14.55 22.51
N CYS A 141 -9.61 -13.30 22.80
CA CYS A 141 -10.34 -12.51 23.79
C CYS A 141 -11.84 -12.37 23.45
N ILE A 142 -12.15 -12.12 22.16
CA ILE A 142 -13.56 -12.02 21.73
C ILE A 142 -14.27 -13.37 21.90
N LEU A 143 -13.65 -14.49 21.50
CA LEU A 143 -14.21 -15.81 21.65
C LEU A 143 -14.45 -16.16 23.13
N LEU A 144 -13.49 -15.87 24.01
CA LEU A 144 -13.62 -16.07 25.44
C LEU A 144 -14.74 -15.20 26.02
N PHE A 145 -14.81 -13.94 25.65
CA PHE A 145 -15.85 -13.03 26.09
C PHE A 145 -17.25 -13.52 25.69
N ILE A 146 -17.44 -13.90 24.43
CA ILE A 146 -18.72 -14.42 23.93
C ILE A 146 -19.09 -15.71 24.66
N THR A 147 -18.13 -16.63 24.79
CA THR A 147 -18.36 -17.92 25.50
C THR A 147 -18.76 -17.69 26.94
N PHE A 148 -18.12 -16.73 27.61
CA PHE A 148 -18.42 -16.40 29.02
C PHE A 148 -19.76 -15.66 29.17
N ALA A 149 -20.03 -14.69 28.29
CA ALA A 149 -21.25 -13.88 28.33
C ALA A 149 -22.52 -14.70 28.03
N PHE A 150 -22.42 -15.68 27.14
CA PHE A 150 -23.56 -16.52 26.77
C PHE A 150 -23.58 -17.91 27.46
N ARG A 151 -22.72 -18.08 28.46
CA ARG A 151 -22.72 -19.30 29.30
C ARG A 151 -23.92 -19.26 30.25
N LYS A 152 -25.11 -19.67 29.77
CA LYS A 152 -26.26 -20.02 30.59
C LYS A 152 -26.77 -21.39 30.19
#